data_18c5db1931f7e9cd37077041a06c2e9c
#
_entry.id   18c5db1931f7e9cd37077041a06c2e9c
#
_cell.length_a   1.000
_cell.length_b   1.000
_cell.length_c   1.000
_cell.angle_alpha   90.00
_cell.angle_beta   90.00
_cell.angle_gamma   90.00
#
_symmetry.space_group_name_H-M   'P 1'
#
loop_
_entity.id
_entity.type
_entity.pdbx_description
1 polymer ?
#
loop_
_entity_poly.entity_id
_entity_poly.type
_entity_poly.pdbx_seq_one_letter_code
_entity_poly.pdbx_strand_id
1 'polypeptide(L)'
;IGSAANLQAVAYLVYAAEHLNRPQELIEQVFGKEYADLALESMRLMQLQRNQRMQQHTGNVSQANQIEVVRKMLLAFSRDLRVILLRLASRLQTLRYLAASKSDVPPELAQESLHVLAPLANRLGIWQIKWELEDLAFRFLEPQTYRQVAQWLHEKRDQREQRADSLRQTVQQGLAGQGITAMVQARPKHIYSIVKKMRGKALDFAQIYDVMALRVIVKDVKECYAGLSCVHSHYEPVTSEFDDYIAKPK
;
A
#
# COMPACT_ATOMS: atom_id res chain seq x y z
N ILE A 1 6.05 -6.04 9.78
CA ILE A 1 6.69 -6.64 8.61
C ILE A 1 7.85 -7.43 9.14
N GLY A 2 7.74 -8.79 9.19
CA GLY A 2 8.83 -9.67 9.61
C GLY A 2 9.97 -9.65 8.61
N SER A 3 10.89 -8.69 8.76
CA SER A 3 12.09 -8.63 7.93
C SER A 3 13.23 -9.40 8.60
N ALA A 4 14.13 -9.96 7.80
CA ALA A 4 15.36 -10.56 8.32
C ALA A 4 16.16 -9.54 9.15
N ALA A 5 16.85 -9.98 10.19
CA ALA A 5 17.61 -9.13 11.12
C ALA A 5 18.62 -8.20 10.41
N ASN A 6 19.18 -8.66 9.29
CA ASN A 6 20.06 -7.85 8.46
C ASN A 6 19.39 -6.60 7.87
N LEU A 7 18.14 -6.69 7.37
CA LEU A 7 17.42 -5.53 6.86
C LEU A 7 17.05 -4.53 7.96
N GLN A 8 16.80 -5.02 9.17
CA GLN A 8 16.57 -4.15 10.32
C GLN A 8 17.83 -3.36 10.67
N ALA A 9 18.99 -4.02 10.70
CA ALA A 9 20.27 -3.35 10.93
C ALA A 9 20.55 -2.30 9.84
N VAL A 10 20.36 -2.64 8.57
CA VAL A 10 20.54 -1.68 7.46
C VAL A 10 19.64 -0.47 7.60
N ALA A 11 18.39 -0.61 8.07
CA ALA A 11 17.50 0.52 8.28
C ALA A 11 18.07 1.58 9.24
N TYR A 12 18.81 1.16 10.26
CA TYR A 12 19.54 2.10 11.13
C TYR A 12 20.82 2.64 10.47
N LEU A 13 21.56 1.78 9.77
CA LEU A 13 22.82 2.17 9.12
C LEU A 13 22.62 3.22 8.02
N VAL A 14 21.48 3.22 7.33
CA VAL A 14 21.12 4.25 6.32
C VAL A 14 21.18 5.66 6.92
N TYR A 15 20.62 5.84 8.11
CA TYR A 15 20.63 7.14 8.79
C TYR A 15 21.98 7.45 9.43
N ALA A 16 22.66 6.44 10.00
CA ALA A 16 23.99 6.60 10.54
C ALA A 16 25.00 7.02 9.47
N ALA A 17 24.89 6.47 8.26
CA ALA A 17 25.79 6.76 7.15
C ALA A 17 25.81 8.26 6.75
N GLU A 18 24.71 9.01 6.96
CA GLU A 18 24.67 10.45 6.69
C GLU A 18 25.60 11.27 7.62
N HIS A 19 25.97 10.72 8.77
CA HIS A 19 26.77 11.39 9.80
C HIS A 19 28.21 10.86 9.91
N LEU A 20 28.58 9.87 9.10
CA LEU A 20 29.92 9.30 9.11
C LEU A 20 30.82 9.92 8.06
N ASN A 21 32.11 10.18 8.40
CA ASN A 21 33.06 10.76 7.46
C ASN A 21 33.49 9.78 6.34
N ARG A 22 33.47 8.48 6.60
CA ARG A 22 33.78 7.41 5.63
C ARG A 22 32.80 6.26 5.80
N PRO A 23 31.53 6.48 5.44
CA PRO A 23 30.49 5.52 5.78
C PRO A 23 30.73 4.12 5.17
N GLN A 24 31.26 4.05 3.95
CA GLN A 24 31.52 2.78 3.30
C GLN A 24 32.56 1.95 4.06
N GLU A 25 33.72 2.54 4.33
CA GLU A 25 34.82 1.85 5.00
C GLU A 25 34.41 1.41 6.41
N LEU A 26 33.78 2.30 7.18
CA LEU A 26 33.41 2.04 8.56
C LEU A 26 32.30 0.97 8.66
N ILE A 27 31.28 1.05 7.82
CA ILE A 27 30.18 0.07 7.84
C ILE A 27 30.70 -1.28 7.32
N GLU A 28 31.52 -1.30 6.27
CA GLU A 28 32.12 -2.53 5.73
C GLU A 28 33.01 -3.22 6.76
N GLN A 29 33.80 -2.47 7.49
CA GLN A 29 34.70 -3.01 8.52
C GLN A 29 33.94 -3.67 9.69
N VAL A 30 32.80 -3.07 10.11
CA VAL A 30 32.07 -3.51 11.30
C VAL A 30 30.99 -4.54 10.96
N PHE A 31 30.26 -4.35 9.85
CA PHE A 31 29.06 -5.13 9.48
C PHE A 31 29.27 -5.97 8.22
N GLY A 32 30.31 -5.70 7.46
CA GLY A 32 30.57 -6.37 6.18
C GLY A 32 30.04 -5.61 4.97
N LYS A 33 30.56 -6.02 3.80
CA LYS A 33 30.33 -5.36 2.52
C LYS A 33 28.85 -5.28 2.13
N GLU A 34 28.08 -6.35 2.33
CA GLU A 34 26.66 -6.40 1.97
C GLU A 34 25.86 -5.32 2.71
N TYR A 35 26.12 -5.10 3.99
CA TYR A 35 25.46 -4.05 4.78
C TYR A 35 25.86 -2.64 4.33
N ALA A 36 27.16 -2.46 4.00
CA ALA A 36 27.66 -1.17 3.51
C ALA A 36 27.01 -0.81 2.17
N ASP A 37 26.98 -1.74 1.21
CA ASP A 37 26.40 -1.52 -0.11
C ASP A 37 24.91 -1.18 -0.01
N LEU A 38 24.13 -1.95 0.75
CA LEU A 38 22.68 -1.69 0.93
C LEU A 38 22.41 -0.35 1.64
N ALA A 39 23.16 -0.03 2.69
CA ALA A 39 22.98 1.23 3.43
C ALA A 39 23.28 2.43 2.55
N LEU A 40 24.40 2.38 1.80
CA LEU A 40 24.80 3.48 0.93
C LEU A 40 23.90 3.67 -0.28
N GLU A 41 23.45 2.59 -0.92
CA GLU A 41 22.49 2.70 -2.01
C GLU A 41 21.16 3.31 -1.50
N SER A 42 20.68 2.86 -0.34
CA SER A 42 19.48 3.40 0.28
C SER A 42 19.63 4.88 0.64
N MET A 43 20.78 5.28 1.21
CA MET A 43 21.11 6.65 1.54
C MET A 43 21.12 7.53 0.27
N ARG A 44 21.82 7.10 -0.77
CA ARG A 44 21.90 7.81 -2.06
C ARG A 44 20.52 8.04 -2.66
N LEU A 45 19.66 7.03 -2.64
CA LEU A 45 18.29 7.12 -3.12
C LEU A 45 17.50 8.17 -2.32
N MET A 46 17.63 8.18 -0.99
CA MET A 46 16.95 9.16 -0.14
C MET A 46 17.47 10.59 -0.40
N GLN A 47 18.76 10.78 -0.58
CA GLN A 47 19.36 12.08 -0.91
C GLN A 47 18.91 12.60 -2.26
N LEU A 48 18.87 11.77 -3.29
CA LEU A 48 18.35 12.14 -4.61
C LEU A 48 16.90 12.62 -4.55
N GLN A 49 16.05 11.91 -3.82
CA GLN A 49 14.66 12.32 -3.63
C GLN A 49 14.53 13.64 -2.83
N ARG A 50 15.38 13.84 -1.83
CA ARG A 50 15.42 15.10 -1.05
C ARG A 50 15.83 16.28 -1.94
N ASN A 51 16.89 16.12 -2.72
CA ASN A 51 17.37 17.15 -3.64
C ASN A 51 16.35 17.51 -4.72
N GLN A 52 15.66 16.53 -5.27
CA GLN A 52 14.59 16.78 -6.25
C GLN A 52 13.43 17.57 -5.65
N ARG A 53 13.01 17.26 -4.42
CA ARG A 53 11.97 18.05 -3.74
C ARG A 53 12.40 19.51 -3.54
N MET A 54 13.66 19.76 -3.19
CA MET A 54 14.19 21.13 -3.06
C MET A 54 14.19 21.87 -4.39
N GLN A 55 14.51 21.22 -5.50
CA GLN A 55 14.50 21.84 -6.84
C GLN A 55 13.08 22.12 -7.36
N GLN A 56 12.07 21.40 -6.88
CA GLN A 56 10.67 21.63 -7.25
C GLN A 56 10.12 22.99 -6.79
N HIS A 57 10.68 23.56 -5.73
CA HIS A 57 10.30 24.91 -5.28
C HIS A 57 10.78 26.03 -6.21
N THR A 58 11.62 25.72 -7.22
CA THR A 58 12.30 26.75 -8.04
C THR A 58 11.94 26.75 -9.54
N GLY A 59 11.10 25.86 -10.06
CA GLY A 59 10.90 25.81 -11.51
C GLY A 59 9.61 25.17 -12.02
N ASN A 60 9.11 25.71 -13.14
CA ASN A 60 7.87 25.39 -13.87
C ASN A 60 7.91 24.04 -14.64
N VAL A 61 8.22 22.93 -14.00
CA VAL A 61 8.13 21.61 -14.67
C VAL A 61 6.80 20.94 -14.29
N SER A 62 6.07 20.42 -15.30
CA SER A 62 4.77 19.79 -15.07
C SER A 62 4.88 18.62 -14.08
N GLN A 63 3.98 18.59 -13.11
CA GLN A 63 3.95 17.63 -12.02
C GLN A 63 3.94 16.16 -12.50
N ALA A 64 3.30 15.88 -13.63
CA ALA A 64 3.25 14.56 -14.24
C ALA A 64 4.61 14.07 -14.75
N ASN A 65 5.40 14.94 -15.37
CA ASN A 65 6.74 14.62 -15.84
C ASN A 65 7.72 14.36 -14.69
N GLN A 66 7.55 15.07 -13.58
CA GLN A 66 8.38 14.90 -12.38
C GLN A 66 8.14 13.55 -11.71
N ILE A 67 6.89 13.13 -11.59
CA ILE A 67 6.50 11.84 -11.03
C ILE A 67 7.10 10.69 -11.86
N GLU A 68 7.04 10.80 -13.18
CA GLU A 68 7.57 9.76 -14.07
C GLU A 68 9.11 9.69 -14.02
N VAL A 69 9.78 10.82 -13.89
CA VAL A 69 11.24 10.88 -13.70
C VAL A 69 11.66 10.23 -12.39
N VAL A 70 10.99 10.56 -11.29
CA VAL A 70 11.27 9.93 -9.98
C VAL A 70 10.99 8.42 -10.02
N ARG A 71 9.92 8.01 -10.69
CA ARG A 71 9.59 6.59 -10.87
C ARG A 71 10.65 5.84 -11.67
N LYS A 72 11.11 6.41 -12.78
CA LYS A 72 12.20 5.84 -13.60
C LYS A 72 13.52 5.79 -12.83
N MET A 73 13.83 6.82 -12.08
CA MET A 73 15.01 6.82 -11.20
C MET A 73 14.96 5.73 -10.16
N LEU A 74 13.84 5.59 -9.44
CA LEU A 74 13.67 4.52 -8.45
C LEU A 74 13.88 3.12 -9.06
N LEU A 75 13.40 2.91 -10.29
CA LEU A 75 13.55 1.65 -10.99
C LEU A 75 14.96 1.44 -11.55
N ALA A 76 15.62 2.51 -11.99
CA ALA A 76 16.95 2.43 -12.60
C ALA A 76 18.09 2.34 -11.58
N PHE A 77 17.95 3.02 -10.43
CA PHE A 77 19.00 3.05 -9.40
C PHE A 77 18.94 1.87 -8.42
N SER A 78 17.83 1.18 -8.32
CA SER A 78 17.74 0.04 -7.43
C SER A 78 18.04 -1.26 -8.17
N ARG A 79 19.30 -1.66 -8.14
CA ARG A 79 19.73 -3.01 -8.54
C ARG A 79 19.29 -4.07 -7.53
N ASP A 80 18.97 -3.65 -6.32
CA ASP A 80 18.57 -4.51 -5.22
C ASP A 80 17.16 -4.13 -4.72
N LEU A 81 16.24 -5.09 -4.81
CA LEU A 81 14.85 -4.92 -4.37
C LEU A 81 14.74 -4.53 -2.88
N ARG A 82 15.72 -4.94 -2.06
CA ARG A 82 15.77 -4.62 -0.64
C ARG A 82 15.88 -3.13 -0.38
N VAL A 83 16.55 -2.37 -1.25
CA VAL A 83 16.64 -0.90 -1.17
C VAL A 83 15.24 -0.26 -1.33
N ILE A 84 14.45 -0.78 -2.28
CA ILE A 84 13.07 -0.29 -2.48
C ILE A 84 12.21 -0.63 -1.27
N LEU A 85 12.32 -1.86 -0.74
CA LEU A 85 11.58 -2.27 0.45
C LEU A 85 11.90 -1.39 1.67
N LEU A 86 13.17 -1.11 1.90
CA LEU A 86 13.61 -0.19 2.96
C LEU A 86 13.04 1.22 2.75
N ARG A 87 13.03 1.70 1.51
CA ARG A 87 12.48 3.00 1.19
C ARG A 87 10.97 3.09 1.43
N LEU A 88 10.21 2.08 1.01
CA LEU A 88 8.77 1.99 1.24
C LEU A 88 8.45 1.92 2.74
N ALA A 89 9.17 1.09 3.48
CA ALA A 89 9.00 0.94 4.93
C ALA A 89 9.34 2.24 5.68
N SER A 90 10.45 2.88 5.33
CA SER A 90 10.87 4.16 5.91
C SER A 90 9.83 5.26 5.65
N ARG A 91 9.32 5.39 4.43
CA ARG A 91 8.29 6.38 4.10
C ARG A 91 6.99 6.12 4.85
N LEU A 92 6.57 4.87 4.91
CA LEU A 92 5.37 4.48 5.65
C LEU A 92 5.50 4.86 7.13
N GLN A 93 6.65 4.55 7.75
CA GLN A 93 6.91 4.91 9.14
C GLN A 93 6.95 6.43 9.36
N THR A 94 7.52 7.19 8.41
CA THR A 94 7.50 8.67 8.45
C THR A 94 6.06 9.19 8.45
N LEU A 95 5.20 8.71 7.54
CA LEU A 95 3.81 9.15 7.47
C LEU A 95 3.00 8.74 8.72
N ARG A 96 3.26 7.56 9.27
CA ARG A 96 2.65 7.11 10.55
C ARG A 96 3.04 8.03 11.70
N TYR A 97 4.32 8.35 11.82
CA TYR A 97 4.82 9.24 12.85
C TYR A 97 4.19 10.64 12.74
N LEU A 98 4.19 11.23 11.54
CA LEU A 98 3.60 12.55 11.30
C LEU A 98 2.09 12.55 11.56
N ALA A 99 1.39 11.46 11.24
CA ALA A 99 -0.02 11.31 11.53
C ALA A 99 -0.32 11.20 13.05
N ALA A 100 0.55 10.51 13.79
CA ALA A 100 0.41 10.34 15.25
C ALA A 100 0.79 11.61 16.02
N SER A 101 1.87 12.30 15.61
CA SER A 101 2.34 13.54 16.20
C SER A 101 1.50 14.77 15.83
N LYS A 102 0.56 14.62 14.90
CA LYS A 102 -0.24 15.73 14.33
C LYS A 102 0.65 16.85 13.74
N SER A 103 1.84 16.50 13.27
CA SER A 103 2.76 17.42 12.65
C SER A 103 2.35 17.74 11.21
N ASP A 104 2.70 18.95 10.76
CA ASP A 104 2.50 19.34 9.37
C ASP A 104 3.36 18.49 8.43
N VAL A 105 2.78 18.14 7.31
CA VAL A 105 3.42 17.32 6.28
C VAL A 105 3.63 18.16 5.04
N PRO A 106 4.86 18.25 4.52
CA PRO A 106 5.10 18.90 3.24
C PRO A 106 4.24 18.24 2.15
N PRO A 107 3.43 19.00 1.38
CA PRO A 107 2.55 18.46 0.35
C PRO A 107 3.29 17.56 -0.65
N GLU A 108 4.53 17.90 -1.00
CA GLU A 108 5.37 17.15 -1.94
C GLU A 108 5.69 15.74 -1.42
N LEU A 109 5.85 15.59 -0.09
CA LEU A 109 6.11 14.31 0.54
C LEU A 109 4.89 13.40 0.46
N ALA A 110 3.70 13.96 0.66
CA ALA A 110 2.44 13.23 0.53
C ALA A 110 2.14 12.88 -0.93
N GLN A 111 2.34 13.83 -1.86
CA GLN A 111 2.18 13.61 -3.31
C GLN A 111 3.12 12.52 -3.84
N GLU A 112 4.41 12.55 -3.49
CA GLU A 112 5.37 11.51 -3.83
C GLU A 112 4.93 10.14 -3.30
N SER A 113 4.42 10.10 -2.07
CA SER A 113 3.95 8.86 -1.46
C SER A 113 2.74 8.28 -2.21
N LEU A 114 1.79 9.13 -2.60
CA LEU A 114 0.56 8.74 -3.28
C LEU A 114 0.80 8.35 -4.75
N HIS A 115 1.59 9.15 -5.47
CA HIS A 115 1.71 9.04 -6.94
C HIS A 115 2.93 8.24 -7.41
N VAL A 116 3.93 8.01 -6.54
CA VAL A 116 5.14 7.26 -6.88
C VAL A 116 5.27 5.99 -6.05
N LEU A 117 5.32 6.12 -4.71
CA LEU A 117 5.67 4.99 -3.85
C LEU A 117 4.53 3.98 -3.71
N ALA A 118 3.28 4.43 -3.62
CA ALA A 118 2.13 3.51 -3.54
C ALA A 118 1.93 2.71 -4.85
N PRO A 119 2.00 3.29 -6.06
CA PRO A 119 2.03 2.54 -7.31
C PRO A 119 3.22 1.57 -7.41
N LEU A 120 4.39 1.93 -6.89
CA LEU A 120 5.54 1.04 -6.85
C LEU A 120 5.30 -0.15 -5.93
N ALA A 121 4.78 0.08 -4.72
CA ALA A 121 4.38 -0.98 -3.80
C ALA A 121 3.32 -1.91 -4.43
N ASN A 122 2.40 -1.36 -5.23
CA ASN A 122 1.42 -2.12 -5.99
C ASN A 122 2.07 -3.09 -6.99
N ARG A 123 3.04 -2.60 -7.79
CA ARG A 123 3.77 -3.42 -8.78
C ARG A 123 4.59 -4.53 -8.13
N LEU A 124 5.10 -4.29 -6.93
CA LEU A 124 5.83 -5.28 -6.14
C LEU A 124 4.91 -6.26 -5.40
N GLY A 125 3.59 -6.13 -5.53
CA GLY A 125 2.62 -6.99 -4.85
C GLY A 125 2.51 -6.75 -3.35
N ILE A 126 3.08 -5.64 -2.82
CA ILE A 126 3.10 -5.33 -1.39
C ILE A 126 1.86 -4.48 -1.04
N TRP A 127 0.70 -5.12 -1.13
CA TRP A 127 -0.60 -4.48 -0.99
C TRP A 127 -0.80 -3.75 0.33
N GLN A 128 -0.30 -4.29 1.43
CA GLN A 128 -0.44 -3.70 2.77
C GLN A 128 0.23 -2.33 2.83
N ILE A 129 1.48 -2.22 2.36
CA ILE A 129 2.21 -0.95 2.29
C ILE A 129 1.53 0.02 1.33
N LYS A 130 1.10 -0.47 0.16
CA LYS A 130 0.41 0.35 -0.84
C LYS A 130 -0.80 1.07 -0.23
N TRP A 131 -1.71 0.31 0.36
CA TRP A 131 -2.96 0.91 0.87
C TRP A 131 -2.74 1.88 1.99
N GLU A 132 -1.83 1.57 2.90
CA GLU A 132 -1.55 2.45 4.01
C GLU A 132 -0.83 3.74 3.57
N LEU A 133 0.08 3.64 2.59
CA LEU A 133 0.68 4.82 1.95
C LEU A 133 -0.39 5.69 1.27
N GLU A 134 -1.32 5.07 0.53
CA GLU A 134 -2.42 5.78 -0.12
C GLU A 134 -3.30 6.50 0.89
N ASP A 135 -3.76 5.82 1.93
CA ASP A 135 -4.66 6.41 2.94
C ASP A 135 -3.99 7.51 3.76
N LEU A 136 -2.75 7.30 4.22
CA LEU A 136 -2.02 8.32 4.97
C LEU A 136 -1.69 9.53 4.11
N ALA A 137 -1.19 9.33 2.90
CA ALA A 137 -0.89 10.43 1.99
C ALA A 137 -2.15 11.22 1.62
N PHE A 138 -3.25 10.55 1.33
CA PHE A 138 -4.53 11.17 1.03
C PHE A 138 -5.09 11.97 2.22
N ARG A 139 -4.95 11.44 3.45
CA ARG A 139 -5.33 12.14 4.67
C ARG A 139 -4.63 13.49 4.82
N PHE A 140 -3.37 13.60 4.39
CA PHE A 140 -2.61 14.86 4.44
C PHE A 140 -2.94 15.79 3.28
N LEU A 141 -3.17 15.25 2.08
CA LEU A 141 -3.46 16.06 0.88
C LEU A 141 -4.89 16.61 0.89
N GLU A 142 -5.85 15.80 1.34
CA GLU A 142 -7.26 16.15 1.34
C GLU A 142 -7.92 15.81 2.69
N PRO A 143 -7.55 16.51 3.77
CA PRO A 143 -8.00 16.17 5.12
C PRO A 143 -9.51 16.31 5.32
N GLN A 144 -10.16 17.18 4.58
CA GLN A 144 -11.61 17.37 4.67
C GLN A 144 -12.35 16.19 4.04
N THR A 145 -12.01 15.84 2.80
CA THR A 145 -12.59 14.68 2.09
C THR A 145 -12.33 13.38 2.86
N TYR A 146 -11.10 13.21 3.39
CA TYR A 146 -10.75 12.05 4.21
C TYR A 146 -11.65 11.94 5.44
N ARG A 147 -11.82 13.03 6.19
CA ARG A 147 -12.67 13.06 7.40
C ARG A 147 -14.13 12.78 7.08
N GLN A 148 -14.65 13.36 6.00
CA GLN A 148 -16.03 13.14 5.58
C GLN A 148 -16.30 11.66 5.26
N VAL A 149 -15.43 11.03 4.46
CA VAL A 149 -15.58 9.60 4.13
C VAL A 149 -15.38 8.72 5.37
N ALA A 150 -14.42 9.07 6.25
CA ALA A 150 -14.21 8.37 7.50
C ALA A 150 -15.43 8.43 8.41
N GLN A 151 -16.10 9.57 8.49
CA GLN A 151 -17.33 9.75 9.25
C GLN A 151 -18.48 8.90 8.69
N TRP A 152 -18.72 8.91 7.39
CA TRP A 152 -19.72 8.05 6.75
C TRP A 152 -19.46 6.56 6.98
N LEU A 153 -18.18 6.18 6.98
CA LEU A 153 -17.76 4.83 7.31
C LEU A 153 -18.00 4.49 8.79
N HIS A 154 -17.82 5.44 9.69
CA HIS A 154 -18.05 5.26 11.12
C HIS A 154 -19.54 5.12 11.45
N GLU A 155 -20.39 6.00 10.93
CA GLU A 155 -21.84 6.01 11.17
C GLU A 155 -22.52 4.67 10.79
N LYS A 156 -22.00 3.97 9.80
CA LYS A 156 -22.51 2.65 9.36
C LYS A 156 -21.68 1.46 9.86
N ARG A 157 -20.79 1.67 10.82
CA ARG A 157 -19.82 0.66 11.24
C ARG A 157 -20.48 -0.60 11.78
N ASP A 158 -21.36 -0.46 12.75
CA ASP A 158 -21.99 -1.61 13.42
C ASP A 158 -22.83 -2.46 12.48
N GLN A 159 -23.62 -1.80 11.61
CA GLN A 159 -24.40 -2.49 10.57
C GLN A 159 -23.53 -3.23 9.57
N ARG A 160 -22.34 -2.67 9.23
CA ARG A 160 -21.40 -3.30 8.31
C ARG A 160 -20.66 -4.46 8.95
N GLU A 161 -20.23 -4.34 10.19
CA GLU A 161 -19.57 -5.42 10.93
C GLU A 161 -20.51 -6.61 11.09
N GLN A 162 -21.77 -6.38 11.48
CA GLN A 162 -22.79 -7.44 11.56
C GLN A 162 -23.04 -8.11 10.21
N ARG A 163 -23.19 -7.34 9.12
CA ARG A 163 -23.36 -7.89 7.77
C ARG A 163 -22.12 -8.67 7.31
N ALA A 164 -20.93 -8.15 7.58
CA ALA A 164 -19.67 -8.82 7.23
C ALA A 164 -19.53 -10.16 7.95
N ASP A 165 -19.85 -10.20 9.24
CA ASP A 165 -19.78 -11.43 10.03
C ASP A 165 -20.82 -12.45 9.61
N SER A 166 -22.05 -12.01 9.33
CA SER A 166 -23.10 -12.89 8.78
C SER A 166 -22.68 -13.48 7.42
N LEU A 167 -22.21 -12.63 6.50
CA LEU A 167 -21.72 -13.10 5.19
C LEU A 167 -20.52 -14.05 5.32
N ARG A 168 -19.58 -13.72 6.20
CA ARG A 168 -18.41 -14.56 6.48
C ARG A 168 -18.83 -15.94 6.96
N GLN A 169 -19.75 -16.01 7.92
CA GLN A 169 -20.27 -17.27 8.47
C GLN A 169 -20.99 -18.09 7.39
N THR A 170 -21.86 -17.46 6.60
CA THR A 170 -22.60 -18.13 5.52
C THR A 170 -21.65 -18.75 4.50
N VAL A 171 -20.65 -17.96 4.04
CA VAL A 171 -19.68 -18.45 3.06
C VAL A 171 -18.80 -19.56 3.66
N GLN A 172 -18.36 -19.40 4.90
CA GLN A 172 -17.54 -20.41 5.57
C GLN A 172 -18.27 -21.73 5.79
N GLN A 173 -19.54 -21.67 6.20
CA GLN A 173 -20.39 -22.85 6.36
C GLN A 173 -20.70 -23.53 5.02
N GLY A 174 -21.01 -22.74 3.98
CA GLY A 174 -21.25 -23.27 2.65
C GLY A 174 -20.03 -24.00 2.06
N LEU A 175 -18.83 -23.46 2.25
CA LEU A 175 -17.59 -24.10 1.82
C LEU A 175 -17.27 -25.35 2.65
N ALA A 176 -17.45 -25.31 3.96
CA ALA A 176 -17.25 -26.46 4.83
C ALA A 176 -18.22 -27.61 4.49
N GLY A 177 -19.48 -27.30 4.13
CA GLY A 177 -20.46 -28.27 3.66
C GLY A 177 -20.07 -28.98 2.35
N GLN A 178 -19.21 -28.36 1.54
CA GLN A 178 -18.61 -28.93 0.33
C GLN A 178 -17.24 -29.59 0.57
N GLY A 179 -16.79 -29.69 1.83
CA GLY A 179 -15.51 -30.28 2.18
C GLY A 179 -14.30 -29.35 1.88
N ILE A 180 -14.53 -28.06 1.61
CA ILE A 180 -13.48 -27.09 1.31
C ILE A 180 -13.03 -26.39 2.57
N THR A 181 -11.74 -26.54 2.92
CA THR A 181 -11.13 -25.81 4.03
C THR A 181 -10.67 -24.45 3.55
N ALA A 182 -11.42 -23.41 3.92
CA ALA A 182 -11.13 -22.03 3.52
C ALA A 182 -10.92 -21.10 4.71
N MET A 183 -10.03 -20.12 4.56
CA MET A 183 -9.92 -18.98 5.46
C MET A 183 -10.73 -17.82 4.88
N VAL A 184 -11.83 -17.47 5.54
CA VAL A 184 -12.70 -16.36 5.13
C VAL A 184 -12.43 -15.14 6.01
N GLN A 185 -11.96 -14.07 5.41
CA GLN A 185 -11.60 -12.82 6.09
C GLN A 185 -12.44 -11.66 5.56
N ALA A 186 -13.04 -10.89 6.46
CA ALA A 186 -13.64 -9.61 6.11
C ALA A 186 -12.51 -8.58 5.88
N ARG A 187 -12.61 -7.84 4.78
CA ARG A 187 -11.65 -6.82 4.41
C ARG A 187 -12.35 -5.49 4.22
N PRO A 188 -12.17 -4.54 5.15
CA PRO A 188 -12.66 -3.19 4.94
C PRO A 188 -11.93 -2.54 3.76
N LYS A 189 -12.64 -1.80 2.94
CA LYS A 189 -12.05 -1.04 1.85
C LYS A 189 -11.41 0.23 2.40
N HIS A 190 -10.22 0.55 1.92
CA HIS A 190 -9.47 1.75 2.31
C HIS A 190 -10.13 3.03 1.79
N ILE A 191 -10.04 4.12 2.57
CA ILE A 191 -10.72 5.39 2.29
C ILE A 191 -10.34 5.94 0.91
N TYR A 192 -9.05 5.96 0.59
CA TYR A 192 -8.60 6.43 -0.73
C TYR A 192 -9.17 5.60 -1.88
N SER A 193 -9.28 4.28 -1.72
CA SER A 193 -9.88 3.40 -2.73
C SER A 193 -11.36 3.70 -2.96
N ILE A 194 -12.08 4.08 -1.90
CA ILE A 194 -13.48 4.52 -1.97
C ILE A 194 -13.57 5.83 -2.75
N VAL A 195 -12.79 6.85 -2.35
CA VAL A 195 -12.78 8.16 -3.00
C VAL A 195 -12.39 8.04 -4.48
N LYS A 196 -11.39 7.21 -4.79
CA LYS A 196 -10.98 6.95 -6.18
C LYS A 196 -12.12 6.35 -7.02
N LYS A 197 -12.91 5.41 -6.44
CA LYS A 197 -14.08 4.83 -7.12
C LYS A 197 -15.19 5.87 -7.29
N MET A 198 -15.48 6.68 -6.26
CA MET A 198 -16.44 7.78 -6.33
C MET A 198 -16.14 8.72 -7.49
N ARG A 199 -14.89 9.19 -7.57
CA ARG A 199 -14.45 10.13 -8.61
C ARG A 199 -14.41 9.49 -9.99
N GLY A 200 -13.91 8.27 -10.09
CA GLY A 200 -13.76 7.58 -11.37
C GLY A 200 -15.08 7.18 -12.03
N LYS A 201 -16.13 6.94 -11.22
CA LYS A 201 -17.46 6.56 -11.72
C LYS A 201 -18.51 7.65 -11.50
N ALA A 202 -18.13 8.84 -11.01
CA ALA A 202 -19.03 9.95 -10.65
C ALA A 202 -20.18 9.51 -9.71
N LEU A 203 -19.88 8.69 -8.70
CA LEU A 203 -20.84 8.12 -7.76
C LEU A 203 -20.81 8.85 -6.42
N ASP A 204 -22.00 8.99 -5.81
CA ASP A 204 -22.10 9.39 -4.41
C ASP A 204 -21.74 8.22 -3.48
N PHE A 205 -21.36 8.54 -2.24
CA PHE A 205 -21.00 7.51 -1.24
C PHE A 205 -22.13 6.48 -1.02
N ALA A 206 -23.39 6.92 -1.05
CA ALA A 206 -24.55 6.05 -0.90
C ALA A 206 -24.69 5.00 -2.02
N GLN A 207 -24.10 5.25 -3.18
CA GLN A 207 -24.10 4.37 -4.34
C GLN A 207 -22.92 3.39 -4.36
N ILE A 208 -22.04 3.45 -3.35
CA ILE A 208 -20.92 2.52 -3.24
C ILE A 208 -21.33 1.32 -2.40
N TYR A 209 -21.67 0.23 -3.06
CA TYR A 209 -22.09 -1.00 -2.40
C TYR A 209 -20.91 -1.86 -1.92
N ASP A 210 -19.73 -1.73 -2.53
CA ASP A 210 -18.54 -2.55 -2.27
C ASP A 210 -17.59 -1.96 -1.21
N VAL A 211 -18.16 -1.34 -0.17
CA VAL A 211 -17.38 -0.78 0.97
C VAL A 211 -16.74 -1.87 1.82
N MET A 212 -17.26 -3.09 1.71
CA MET A 212 -16.73 -4.30 2.33
C MET A 212 -16.46 -5.36 1.26
N ALA A 213 -15.43 -6.14 1.49
CA ALA A 213 -15.13 -7.32 0.70
C ALA A 213 -14.83 -8.51 1.63
N LEU A 214 -15.19 -9.70 1.19
CA LEU A 214 -14.69 -10.93 1.77
C LEU A 214 -13.50 -11.43 0.93
N ARG A 215 -12.47 -11.90 1.60
CA ARG A 215 -11.38 -12.66 0.98
C ARG A 215 -11.51 -14.10 1.42
N VAL A 216 -11.66 -14.98 0.44
CA VAL A 216 -11.67 -16.42 0.65
C VAL A 216 -10.32 -16.96 0.17
N ILE A 217 -9.56 -17.55 1.07
CA ILE A 217 -8.26 -18.16 0.77
C ILE A 217 -8.44 -19.66 0.84
N VAL A 218 -8.15 -20.33 -0.26
CA VAL A 218 -8.25 -21.77 -0.44
C VAL A 218 -6.92 -22.34 -0.93
N LYS A 219 -6.84 -23.66 -1.01
CA LYS A 219 -5.60 -24.40 -1.29
C LYS A 219 -5.11 -24.24 -2.74
N ASP A 220 -6.01 -24.30 -3.70
CA ASP A 220 -5.66 -24.33 -5.12
C ASP A 220 -6.73 -23.69 -6.01
N VAL A 221 -6.47 -23.63 -7.32
CA VAL A 221 -7.36 -23.04 -8.33
C VAL A 221 -8.70 -23.78 -8.42
N LYS A 222 -8.70 -25.10 -8.26
CA LYS A 222 -9.93 -25.90 -8.30
C LYS A 222 -10.87 -25.51 -7.16
N GLU A 223 -10.30 -25.33 -5.95
CA GLU A 223 -11.06 -24.85 -4.80
C GLU A 223 -11.48 -23.38 -4.95
N CYS A 224 -10.72 -22.54 -5.69
CA CYS A 224 -11.18 -21.19 -6.02
C CYS A 224 -12.48 -21.18 -6.81
N TYR A 225 -12.58 -21.98 -7.87
CA TYR A 225 -13.80 -22.07 -8.68
C TYR A 225 -14.94 -22.77 -7.95
N ALA A 226 -14.66 -23.77 -7.12
CA ALA A 226 -15.66 -24.38 -6.26
C ALA A 226 -16.21 -23.38 -5.23
N GLY A 227 -15.34 -22.56 -4.64
CA GLY A 227 -15.73 -21.47 -3.75
C GLY A 227 -16.57 -20.41 -4.45
N LEU A 228 -16.23 -20.05 -5.68
CA LEU A 228 -17.03 -19.15 -6.51
C LEU A 228 -18.42 -19.73 -6.78
N SER A 229 -18.51 -20.99 -7.15
CA SER A 229 -19.80 -21.70 -7.36
C SER A 229 -20.64 -21.71 -6.09
N CYS A 230 -20.03 -21.95 -4.93
CA CYS A 230 -20.71 -21.88 -3.64
C CYS A 230 -21.29 -20.49 -3.37
N VAL A 231 -20.55 -19.42 -3.67
CA VAL A 231 -21.02 -18.04 -3.50
C VAL A 231 -22.16 -17.75 -4.48
N HIS A 232 -22.05 -18.15 -5.75
CA HIS A 232 -23.09 -17.94 -6.77
C HIS A 232 -24.38 -18.72 -6.50
N SER A 233 -24.33 -19.82 -5.75
CA SER A 233 -25.54 -20.53 -5.34
C SER A 233 -26.37 -19.80 -4.29
N HIS A 234 -25.75 -18.82 -3.59
CA HIS A 234 -26.41 -18.02 -2.54
C HIS A 234 -26.65 -16.57 -2.95
N TYR A 235 -25.88 -16.06 -3.90
CA TYR A 235 -25.89 -14.65 -4.30
C TYR A 235 -25.81 -14.49 -5.81
N GLU A 236 -26.64 -13.61 -6.36
CA GLU A 236 -26.56 -13.25 -7.78
C GLU A 236 -25.30 -12.42 -8.07
N PRO A 237 -24.49 -12.80 -9.08
CA PRO A 237 -23.32 -12.03 -9.45
C PRO A 237 -23.69 -10.74 -10.20
N VAL A 238 -23.00 -9.64 -9.87
CA VAL A 238 -23.02 -8.42 -10.69
C VAL A 238 -22.04 -8.63 -11.84
N THR A 239 -22.54 -9.11 -12.99
CA THR A 239 -21.72 -9.53 -14.13
C THR A 239 -20.80 -8.44 -14.69
N SER A 240 -21.22 -7.16 -14.62
CA SER A 240 -20.40 -6.01 -15.04
C SER A 240 -19.22 -5.70 -14.11
N GLU A 241 -19.20 -6.24 -12.90
CA GLU A 241 -18.14 -6.04 -11.90
C GLU A 241 -17.37 -7.34 -11.61
N PHE A 242 -17.62 -8.40 -12.41
CA PHE A 242 -16.94 -9.69 -12.25
C PHE A 242 -15.67 -9.75 -13.09
N ASP A 243 -14.56 -10.05 -12.44
CA ASP A 243 -13.24 -10.24 -13.06
C ASP A 243 -12.70 -11.64 -12.72
N ASP A 244 -12.34 -12.42 -13.71
CA ASP A 244 -11.63 -13.70 -13.54
C ASP A 244 -10.15 -13.53 -13.90
N TYR A 245 -9.32 -13.28 -12.90
CA TYR A 245 -7.85 -13.13 -13.07
C TYR A 245 -7.11 -14.46 -13.14
N ILE A 246 -7.79 -15.60 -12.93
CA ILE A 246 -7.22 -16.93 -13.16
C ILE A 246 -7.26 -17.22 -14.65
N ALA A 247 -8.43 -16.98 -15.29
CA ALA A 247 -8.61 -17.21 -16.73
C ALA A 247 -7.95 -16.10 -17.58
N LYS A 248 -7.94 -14.84 -17.08
CA LYS A 248 -7.34 -13.68 -17.76
C LYS A 248 -6.44 -12.91 -16.78
N PRO A 249 -5.18 -13.34 -16.60
CA PRO A 249 -4.21 -12.62 -15.76
C PRO A 249 -3.99 -11.19 -16.28
N LYS A 250 -3.84 -10.23 -15.33
CA LYS A 250 -3.50 -8.83 -15.63
C LYS A 250 -2.02 -8.63 -15.74
#